data_e21f48f2b45a9b7f49a80f3c78030e78
#
_entry.id   e21f48f2b45a9b7f49a80f3c78030e78
#
_cell.length_a   1.000
_cell.length_b   1.000
_cell.length_c   1.000
_cell.angle_alpha   90.00
_cell.angle_beta   90.00
_cell.angle_gamma   90.00
#
_symmetry.space_group_name_H-M   'P 1'
#
loop_
_entity.id
_entity.type
_entity.pdbx_description
1 polymer ?
#
loop_
_entity_poly.entity_id
_entity_poly.type
_entity_poly.pdbx_seq_one_letter_code
_entity_poly.pdbx_strand_id
1 'polypeptide(L)'
;LSKVPVIVLSGFLGSGKTTLLIRMLQEAAFFNLGPAVLMNELGKQDVDGHLLQEASPDVNMAKLLDGCICCSKKSDISDSIKQLLVCKPDVILIELTGVANPEEIVDALTEPALLPHVKLQKVITILDAENVLEYNSIFASDRELVHTLRRQMEVADLLILNKIDLITDKQQKSIEKTIRKFNERSLILPTAHSQFDLELIFGTLSPQGSQSTASPNFNKKFQFQAIKTAQPPSEISKHNPSFSRIQTITIPMDNDYAVSQRLVERYLAKWGSTLLRAKGYLMIGAKHESFVMQFAGKRTNWQQTTFQGTPYLVLIGMDLDAKTLEDDWQKQLTESQL
;
A
#
# COMPACT_ATOMS: atom_id res chain seq x y z
N LEU A 1 15.36 -7.74 13.72
CA LEU A 1 14.82 -6.37 13.67
C LEU A 1 13.42 -6.44 13.07
N SER A 2 12.44 -5.80 13.71
CA SER A 2 11.08 -5.68 13.15
C SER A 2 11.12 -4.82 11.88
N LYS A 3 10.39 -5.22 10.85
CA LYS A 3 10.28 -4.42 9.62
C LYS A 3 9.49 -3.14 9.90
N VAL A 4 9.93 -2.02 9.34
CA VAL A 4 9.22 -0.74 9.43
C VAL A 4 7.91 -0.83 8.64
N PRO A 5 6.75 -0.54 9.25
CA PRO A 5 5.47 -0.50 8.55
C PRO A 5 5.40 0.67 7.58
N VAL A 6 4.85 0.42 6.40
CA VAL A 6 4.61 1.41 5.35
C VAL A 6 3.12 1.57 5.14
N ILE A 7 2.62 2.80 5.23
CA ILE A 7 1.24 3.17 4.94
C ILE A 7 1.23 3.99 3.66
N VAL A 8 0.41 3.58 2.70
CA VAL A 8 0.29 4.25 1.40
C VAL A 8 -1.02 5.02 1.35
N LEU A 9 -0.94 6.32 1.10
CA LEU A 9 -2.09 7.20 0.86
C LEU A 9 -2.30 7.36 -0.64
N SER A 10 -3.45 6.93 -1.11
CA SER A 10 -3.88 6.95 -2.50
C SER A 10 -5.19 7.73 -2.65
N GLY A 11 -5.58 8.05 -3.87
CA GLY A 11 -6.81 8.77 -4.19
C GLY A 11 -6.57 9.88 -5.20
N PHE A 12 -7.61 10.32 -5.87
CA PHE A 12 -7.54 11.33 -6.92
C PHE A 12 -7.07 12.70 -6.40
N LEU A 13 -6.65 13.55 -7.35
CA LEU A 13 -6.28 14.94 -7.03
C LEU A 13 -7.45 15.66 -6.35
N GLY A 14 -7.14 16.44 -5.30
CA GLY A 14 -8.14 17.19 -4.54
C GLY A 14 -9.02 16.36 -3.61
N SER A 15 -8.82 15.05 -3.47
CA SER A 15 -9.62 14.20 -2.55
C SER A 15 -9.35 14.46 -1.06
N GLY A 16 -8.20 15.07 -0.71
CA GLY A 16 -7.83 15.39 0.67
C GLY A 16 -6.68 14.53 1.23
N LYS A 17 -5.85 13.92 0.36
CA LYS A 17 -4.69 13.12 0.78
C LYS A 17 -3.72 13.91 1.66
N THR A 18 -3.28 15.06 1.19
CA THR A 18 -2.35 15.93 1.93
C THR A 18 -2.95 16.42 3.26
N THR A 19 -4.26 16.73 3.27
CA THR A 19 -4.98 17.07 4.51
C THR A 19 -4.93 15.94 5.53
N LEU A 20 -5.18 14.70 5.08
CA LEU A 20 -5.08 13.53 5.94
C LEU A 20 -3.64 13.31 6.41
N LEU A 21 -2.66 13.42 5.52
CA LEU A 21 -1.24 13.25 5.85
C LEU A 21 -0.81 14.25 6.94
N ILE A 22 -1.17 15.53 6.80
CA ILE A 22 -0.88 16.57 7.82
C ILE A 22 -1.47 16.16 9.17
N ARG A 23 -2.72 15.72 9.21
CA ARG A 23 -3.35 15.23 10.45
C ARG A 23 -2.61 14.02 11.03
N MET A 24 -2.25 13.06 10.19
CA MET A 24 -1.51 11.88 10.63
C MET A 24 -0.18 12.27 11.28
N LEU A 25 0.53 13.25 10.72
CA LEU A 25 1.78 13.74 11.29
C LEU A 25 1.58 14.44 12.63
N GLN A 26 0.59 15.32 12.72
CA GLN A 26 0.28 16.07 13.95
C GLN A 26 -0.16 15.12 15.09
N GLU A 27 -0.91 14.08 14.77
CA GLU A 27 -1.43 13.14 15.75
C GLU A 27 -0.48 11.97 16.06
N ALA A 28 0.56 11.71 15.24
CA ALA A 28 1.49 10.60 15.43
C ALA A 28 2.16 10.60 16.82
N ALA A 29 2.44 11.78 17.37
CA ALA A 29 3.03 11.94 18.70
C ALA A 29 2.12 11.40 19.81
N PHE A 30 0.80 11.42 19.66
CA PHE A 30 -0.13 10.84 20.63
C PHE A 30 -0.04 9.31 20.70
N PHE A 31 0.43 8.71 19.61
CA PHE A 31 0.69 7.27 19.50
C PHE A 31 2.14 6.91 19.80
N ASN A 32 2.97 7.87 20.24
CA ASN A 32 4.41 7.72 20.46
C ASN A 32 5.15 7.20 19.21
N LEU A 33 4.74 7.63 18.03
CA LEU A 33 5.33 7.23 16.76
C LEU A 33 6.18 8.35 16.17
N GLY A 34 7.38 8.01 15.69
CA GLY A 34 8.24 8.86 14.87
C GLY A 34 8.04 8.58 13.38
N PRO A 35 7.13 9.27 12.69
CA PRO A 35 6.86 9.03 11.28
C PRO A 35 7.97 9.61 10.39
N ALA A 36 8.18 8.97 9.23
CA ALA A 36 8.88 9.55 8.10
C ALA A 36 7.93 9.61 6.89
N VAL A 37 8.14 10.56 6.00
CA VAL A 37 7.26 10.81 4.85
C VAL A 37 8.02 10.71 3.54
N LEU A 38 7.43 9.99 2.59
CA LEU A 38 7.81 10.02 1.18
C LEU A 38 6.68 10.67 0.39
N MET A 39 6.97 11.79 -0.25
CA MET A 39 6.03 12.47 -1.13
C MET A 39 6.49 12.36 -2.58
N ASN A 40 5.52 12.18 -3.46
CA ASN A 40 5.74 12.28 -4.89
C ASN A 40 5.08 13.55 -5.41
N GLU A 41 5.89 14.53 -5.77
CA GLU A 41 5.40 15.83 -6.21
C GLU A 41 5.48 15.99 -7.72
N LEU A 42 4.32 16.36 -8.31
CA LEU A 42 4.21 16.77 -9.70
C LEU A 42 4.22 18.31 -9.75
N GLY A 43 5.38 18.94 -9.88
CA GLY A 43 5.42 20.37 -10.20
C GLY A 43 6.59 21.17 -9.60
N LYS A 44 6.83 22.33 -10.21
CA LYS A 44 7.89 23.27 -9.80
C LYS A 44 7.55 24.12 -8.54
N GLN A 45 6.33 24.02 -8.00
CA GLN A 45 5.89 24.74 -6.80
C GLN A 45 5.43 23.75 -5.75
N ASP A 46 6.27 23.57 -4.74
CA ASP A 46 6.08 22.66 -3.60
C ASP A 46 5.13 23.28 -2.56
N VAL A 47 3.85 23.43 -2.89
CA VAL A 47 2.87 23.98 -1.95
C VAL A 47 2.57 22.98 -0.82
N ASP A 48 2.44 21.71 -1.17
CA ASP A 48 2.09 20.66 -0.20
C ASP A 48 3.26 20.37 0.75
N GLY A 49 4.49 20.36 0.26
CA GLY A 49 5.67 20.16 1.10
C GLY A 49 5.94 21.31 2.06
N HIS A 50 5.66 22.57 1.67
CA HIS A 50 5.75 23.71 2.58
C HIS A 50 4.71 23.61 3.70
N LEU A 51 3.46 23.27 3.38
CA LEU A 51 2.41 23.08 4.38
C LEU A 51 2.74 21.96 5.38
N LEU A 52 3.35 20.88 4.90
CA LEU A 52 3.79 19.78 5.76
C LEU A 52 4.95 20.18 6.67
N GLN A 53 5.92 20.93 6.15
CA GLN A 53 7.07 21.38 6.91
C GLN A 53 6.68 22.41 8.00
N GLU A 54 5.70 23.28 7.71
CA GLU A 54 5.12 24.18 8.71
C GLU A 54 4.32 23.39 9.78
N ALA A 55 3.55 22.37 9.37
CA ALA A 55 2.74 21.57 10.29
C ALA A 55 3.57 20.64 11.18
N SER A 56 4.74 20.19 10.72
CA SER A 56 5.59 19.21 11.42
C SER A 56 7.07 19.41 11.06
N PRO A 57 7.75 20.41 11.67
CA PRO A 57 9.12 20.80 11.32
C PRO A 57 10.17 19.69 11.54
N ASP A 58 9.93 18.79 12.50
CA ASP A 58 10.88 17.75 12.93
C ASP A 58 10.70 16.42 12.18
N VAL A 59 9.77 16.34 11.22
CA VAL A 59 9.52 15.11 10.47
C VAL A 59 10.56 14.92 9.39
N ASN A 60 11.13 13.71 9.33
CA ASN A 60 12.04 13.33 8.26
C ASN A 60 11.25 13.14 6.95
N MET A 61 11.49 14.00 5.99
CA MET A 61 10.85 13.96 4.67
C MET A 61 11.84 13.66 3.58
N ALA A 62 11.49 12.74 2.68
CA ALA A 62 12.13 12.57 1.39
C ALA A 62 11.15 12.94 0.28
N LYS A 63 11.65 13.64 -0.73
CA LYS A 63 10.88 14.02 -1.91
C LYS A 63 11.42 13.28 -3.11
N LEU A 64 10.55 12.71 -3.91
CA LEU A 64 10.91 12.24 -5.23
C LEU A 64 10.94 13.46 -6.15
N LEU A 65 12.14 13.98 -6.42
CA LEU A 65 12.37 15.06 -7.36
C LEU A 65 12.35 14.48 -8.78
N ASP A 66 11.66 15.16 -9.72
CA ASP A 66 11.68 14.87 -11.15
C ASP A 66 10.92 13.63 -11.66
N GLY A 67 9.64 13.50 -11.32
CA GLY A 67 8.74 12.60 -12.06
C GLY A 67 7.65 11.97 -11.22
N CYS A 68 6.53 11.61 -11.86
CA CYS A 68 5.49 10.81 -11.22
C CYS A 68 6.08 9.48 -10.77
N ILE A 69 5.56 8.88 -9.69
CA ILE A 69 5.85 7.48 -9.32
C ILE A 69 5.67 6.55 -10.52
N CYS A 70 4.72 6.85 -11.42
CA CYS A 70 4.53 6.15 -12.68
C CYS A 70 5.70 6.30 -13.68
N CYS A 71 6.54 7.36 -13.55
CA CYS A 71 7.67 7.65 -14.44
C CYS A 71 9.03 7.59 -13.73
N SER A 72 9.08 7.69 -12.39
CA SER A 72 10.30 7.53 -11.60
C SER A 72 10.83 6.11 -11.77
N LYS A 73 12.12 5.98 -11.97
CA LYS A 73 12.74 4.65 -11.94
C LYS A 73 12.49 4.04 -10.57
N LYS A 74 12.15 2.76 -10.48
CA LYS A 74 11.95 2.03 -9.21
C LYS A 74 13.14 2.22 -8.24
N SER A 75 14.34 2.41 -8.79
CA SER A 75 15.55 2.78 -8.05
C SER A 75 15.38 4.02 -7.19
N ASP A 76 14.68 5.05 -7.69
CA ASP A 76 14.59 6.35 -7.00
C ASP A 76 13.69 6.26 -5.76
N ILE A 77 12.61 5.47 -5.86
CA ILE A 77 11.73 5.15 -4.71
C ILE A 77 12.51 4.34 -3.67
N SER A 78 13.23 3.31 -4.13
CA SER A 78 14.03 2.45 -3.26
C SER A 78 15.10 3.25 -2.51
N ASP A 79 15.81 4.14 -3.18
CA ASP A 79 16.87 4.95 -2.57
C ASP A 79 16.31 6.00 -1.62
N SER A 80 15.17 6.61 -1.94
CA SER A 80 14.48 7.53 -1.02
C SER A 80 14.03 6.83 0.26
N ILE A 81 13.46 5.62 0.16
CA ILE A 81 13.06 4.84 1.34
C ILE A 81 14.29 4.45 2.16
N LYS A 82 15.42 4.06 1.55
CA LYS A 82 16.67 3.77 2.26
C LYS A 82 17.16 4.98 3.07
N GLN A 83 17.08 6.18 2.48
CA GLN A 83 17.45 7.41 3.19
C GLN A 83 16.56 7.63 4.43
N LEU A 84 15.24 7.42 4.30
CA LEU A 84 14.32 7.52 5.43
C LEU A 84 14.62 6.49 6.53
N LEU A 85 15.00 5.27 6.17
CA LEU A 85 15.33 4.22 7.12
C LEU A 85 16.56 4.53 7.99
N VAL A 86 17.47 5.42 7.54
CA VAL A 86 18.62 5.89 8.34
C VAL A 86 18.14 6.58 9.63
N CYS A 87 17.01 7.27 9.56
CA CYS A 87 16.41 7.97 10.71
C CYS A 87 15.65 7.05 11.66
N LYS A 88 15.58 5.73 11.36
CA LYS A 88 14.89 4.70 12.16
C LYS A 88 13.44 5.08 12.50
N PRO A 89 12.61 5.37 11.51
CA PRO A 89 11.23 5.75 11.76
C PRO A 89 10.41 4.55 12.28
N ASP A 90 9.36 4.84 13.06
CA ASP A 90 8.40 3.84 13.52
C ASP A 90 7.39 3.47 12.43
N VAL A 91 7.15 4.40 11.49
CA VAL A 91 6.27 4.22 10.33
C VAL A 91 6.74 5.11 9.18
N ILE A 92 6.60 4.61 7.94
CA ILE A 92 6.79 5.42 6.73
C ILE A 92 5.43 5.67 6.11
N LEU A 93 5.09 6.94 5.92
CA LEU A 93 3.88 7.39 5.23
C LEU A 93 4.26 7.77 3.79
N ILE A 94 3.58 7.18 2.80
CA ILE A 94 3.84 7.48 1.38
C ILE A 94 2.59 8.10 0.78
N GLU A 95 2.66 9.36 0.35
CA GLU A 95 1.60 9.99 -0.41
C GLU A 95 1.82 9.82 -1.91
N LEU A 96 0.83 9.23 -2.59
CA LEU A 96 0.84 9.07 -4.03
C LEU A 96 0.22 10.26 -4.75
N THR A 97 0.70 10.54 -5.96
CA THR A 97 -0.04 11.43 -6.87
C THR A 97 -1.41 10.88 -7.21
N GLY A 98 -2.34 11.77 -7.60
CA GLY A 98 -3.72 11.39 -7.90
C GLY A 98 -3.91 10.33 -8.98
N VAL A 99 -2.91 10.13 -9.84
CA VAL A 99 -2.94 9.20 -10.96
C VAL A 99 -2.05 7.97 -10.79
N ALA A 100 -1.40 7.82 -9.63
CA ALA A 100 -0.52 6.69 -9.36
C ALA A 100 -1.30 5.44 -8.91
N ASN A 101 -0.80 4.27 -9.30
CA ASN A 101 -1.29 2.98 -8.83
C ASN A 101 -0.55 2.56 -7.55
N PRO A 102 -1.25 2.26 -6.45
CA PRO A 102 -0.60 1.85 -5.19
C PRO A 102 0.31 0.63 -5.33
N GLU A 103 0.02 -0.26 -6.27
CA GLU A 103 0.78 -1.49 -6.53
C GLU A 103 2.22 -1.21 -6.97
N GLU A 104 2.50 -0.07 -7.57
CA GLU A 104 3.85 0.30 -7.99
C GLU A 104 4.75 0.55 -6.80
N ILE A 105 4.20 1.13 -5.72
CA ILE A 105 4.92 1.26 -4.45
C ILE A 105 5.16 -0.12 -3.84
N VAL A 106 4.13 -0.97 -3.81
CA VAL A 106 4.28 -2.32 -3.24
C VAL A 106 5.38 -3.09 -3.96
N ASP A 107 5.44 -2.98 -5.29
CA ASP A 107 6.50 -3.60 -6.09
C ASP A 107 7.89 -3.03 -5.73
N ALA A 108 8.02 -1.72 -5.50
CA ALA A 108 9.28 -1.11 -5.05
C ALA A 108 9.70 -1.60 -3.64
N LEU A 109 8.75 -1.81 -2.73
CA LEU A 109 9.03 -2.36 -1.40
C LEU A 109 9.58 -3.80 -1.43
N THR A 110 9.41 -4.51 -2.55
CA THR A 110 9.92 -5.88 -2.73
C THR A 110 11.34 -5.95 -3.30
N GLU A 111 11.98 -4.80 -3.54
CA GLU A 111 13.39 -4.76 -3.91
C GLU A 111 14.27 -5.45 -2.86
N PRO A 112 15.31 -6.21 -3.24
CA PRO A 112 16.16 -6.95 -2.30
C PRO A 112 16.69 -6.08 -1.16
N ALA A 113 16.99 -4.83 -1.46
CA ALA A 113 17.54 -3.88 -0.49
C ALA A 113 16.51 -3.34 0.51
N LEU A 114 15.22 -3.44 0.24
CA LEU A 114 14.12 -2.95 1.08
C LEU A 114 13.36 -4.08 1.77
N LEU A 115 13.20 -5.20 1.10
CA LEU A 115 12.38 -6.33 1.55
C LEU A 115 12.68 -6.81 2.98
N PRO A 116 13.95 -6.81 3.47
CA PRO A 116 14.25 -7.17 4.86
C PRO A 116 13.86 -6.09 5.88
N HIS A 117 13.69 -4.84 5.45
CA HIS A 117 13.60 -3.67 6.32
C HIS A 117 12.20 -3.08 6.44
N VAL A 118 11.36 -3.25 5.42
CA VAL A 118 10.01 -2.66 5.38
C VAL A 118 8.94 -3.70 5.13
N LYS A 119 7.69 -3.35 5.49
CA LYS A 119 6.49 -4.14 5.16
C LYS A 119 5.34 -3.20 4.82
N LEU A 120 4.55 -3.54 3.81
CA LEU A 120 3.27 -2.86 3.59
C LEU A 120 2.35 -3.14 4.78
N GLN A 121 1.86 -2.07 5.41
CA GLN A 121 0.94 -2.17 6.54
C GLN A 121 -0.50 -1.91 6.11
N LYS A 122 -0.72 -0.87 5.27
CA LYS A 122 -2.06 -0.49 4.84
C LYS A 122 -2.02 0.37 3.59
N VAL A 123 -2.99 0.18 2.70
CA VAL A 123 -3.31 1.08 1.60
C VAL A 123 -4.61 1.82 1.95
N ILE A 124 -4.54 3.14 2.04
CA ILE A 124 -5.67 4.02 2.36
C ILE A 124 -6.01 4.81 1.11
N THR A 125 -7.22 4.66 0.59
CA THR A 125 -7.68 5.44 -0.57
C THR A 125 -8.70 6.47 -0.13
N ILE A 126 -8.40 7.74 -0.43
CA ILE A 126 -9.28 8.87 -0.15
C ILE A 126 -10.07 9.20 -1.42
N LEU A 127 -11.40 9.19 -1.32
CA LEU A 127 -12.32 9.48 -2.38
C LEU A 127 -13.03 10.81 -2.13
N ASP A 128 -13.13 11.63 -3.16
CA ASP A 128 -13.93 12.85 -3.16
C ASP A 128 -15.40 12.51 -3.39
N ALA A 129 -16.24 12.67 -2.37
CA ALA A 129 -17.64 12.30 -2.43
C ALA A 129 -18.42 13.11 -3.49
N GLU A 130 -18.04 14.36 -3.75
CA GLU A 130 -18.68 15.20 -4.75
C GLU A 130 -18.45 14.69 -6.17
N ASN A 131 -17.21 14.24 -6.47
CA ASN A 131 -16.76 14.01 -7.83
C ASN A 131 -16.54 12.53 -8.19
N VAL A 132 -16.51 11.60 -7.22
CA VAL A 132 -16.13 10.20 -7.45
C VAL A 132 -17.01 9.47 -8.47
N LEU A 133 -18.30 9.77 -8.55
CA LEU A 133 -19.20 9.14 -9.53
C LEU A 133 -18.91 9.64 -10.96
N GLU A 134 -18.60 10.92 -11.11
CA GLU A 134 -18.21 11.50 -12.40
C GLU A 134 -16.87 10.94 -12.86
N TYR A 135 -15.86 10.91 -11.99
CA TYR A 135 -14.54 10.35 -12.29
C TYR A 135 -14.59 8.85 -12.61
N ASN A 136 -15.57 8.12 -12.08
CA ASN A 136 -15.78 6.71 -12.41
C ASN A 136 -16.56 6.48 -13.71
N SER A 137 -17.03 7.53 -14.36
CA SER A 137 -17.82 7.45 -15.59
C SER A 137 -16.92 7.42 -16.82
N ILE A 138 -16.98 6.35 -17.60
CA ILE A 138 -16.26 6.22 -18.88
C ILE A 138 -16.74 7.18 -19.97
N PHE A 139 -17.86 7.86 -19.75
CA PHE A 139 -18.42 8.87 -20.66
C PHE A 139 -18.00 10.29 -20.29
N ALA A 140 -17.65 10.53 -19.02
CA ALA A 140 -17.29 11.85 -18.51
C ALA A 140 -15.78 12.01 -18.28
N SER A 141 -15.03 10.91 -18.19
CA SER A 141 -13.61 10.93 -17.85
C SER A 141 -12.76 10.08 -18.80
N ASP A 142 -11.49 10.38 -18.84
CA ASP A 142 -10.50 9.58 -19.59
C ASP A 142 -10.47 8.14 -19.09
N ARG A 143 -10.34 7.17 -20.02
CA ARG A 143 -10.38 5.73 -19.69
C ARG A 143 -9.26 5.30 -18.74
N GLU A 144 -8.08 5.88 -18.85
CA GLU A 144 -6.95 5.55 -17.97
C GLU A 144 -7.20 6.07 -16.57
N LEU A 145 -7.77 7.28 -16.44
CA LEU A 145 -8.16 7.85 -15.15
C LEU A 145 -9.24 7.02 -14.47
N VAL A 146 -10.27 6.60 -15.23
CA VAL A 146 -11.32 5.70 -14.70
C VAL A 146 -10.74 4.39 -14.23
N HIS A 147 -9.83 3.79 -15.02
CA HIS A 147 -9.16 2.55 -14.63
C HIS A 147 -8.34 2.72 -13.36
N THR A 148 -7.56 3.78 -13.25
CA THR A 148 -6.76 4.10 -12.08
C THR A 148 -7.62 4.28 -10.83
N LEU A 149 -8.72 5.05 -10.91
CA LEU A 149 -9.65 5.24 -9.79
C LEU A 149 -10.25 3.91 -9.32
N ARG A 150 -10.71 3.08 -10.26
CA ARG A 150 -11.26 1.75 -9.94
C ARG A 150 -10.22 0.88 -9.26
N ARG A 151 -8.99 0.93 -9.74
CA ARG A 151 -7.89 0.17 -9.16
C ARG A 151 -7.55 0.67 -7.76
N GLN A 152 -7.52 1.98 -7.53
CA GLN A 152 -7.34 2.57 -6.21
C GLN A 152 -8.43 2.12 -5.22
N MET A 153 -9.70 2.05 -5.68
CA MET A 153 -10.80 1.52 -4.85
C MET A 153 -10.63 0.03 -4.55
N GLU A 154 -10.27 -0.76 -5.56
CA GLU A 154 -10.17 -2.22 -5.47
C GLU A 154 -9.09 -2.67 -4.47
N VAL A 155 -7.93 -2.04 -4.49
CA VAL A 155 -6.77 -2.43 -3.66
C VAL A 155 -6.75 -1.82 -2.27
N ALA A 156 -7.66 -0.90 -1.95
CA ALA A 156 -7.70 -0.22 -0.67
C ALA A 156 -8.05 -1.16 0.49
N ASP A 157 -7.35 -1.01 1.61
CA ASP A 157 -7.68 -1.63 2.90
C ASP A 157 -8.67 -0.78 3.70
N LEU A 158 -8.59 0.54 3.50
CA LEU A 158 -9.49 1.53 4.07
C LEU A 158 -9.87 2.54 3.00
N LEU A 159 -11.17 2.77 2.84
CA LEU A 159 -11.73 3.75 1.92
C LEU A 159 -12.28 4.93 2.72
N ILE A 160 -11.71 6.10 2.54
CA ILE A 160 -12.19 7.33 3.18
C ILE A 160 -13.02 8.08 2.15
N LEU A 161 -14.33 8.13 2.36
CA LEU A 161 -15.24 8.94 1.56
C LEU A 161 -15.29 10.34 2.17
N ASN A 162 -14.41 11.21 1.67
CA ASN A 162 -14.24 12.57 2.19
C ASN A 162 -15.20 13.55 1.51
N LYS A 163 -15.42 14.71 2.15
CA LYS A 163 -16.31 15.79 1.67
C LYS A 163 -17.79 15.40 1.63
N ILE A 164 -18.23 14.56 2.58
CA ILE A 164 -19.65 14.18 2.66
C ILE A 164 -20.58 15.36 2.97
N ASP A 165 -20.04 16.44 3.51
CA ASP A 165 -20.72 17.71 3.75
C ASP A 165 -21.19 18.41 2.48
N LEU A 166 -20.65 18.03 1.31
CA LEU A 166 -21.01 18.58 0.00
C LEU A 166 -22.07 17.75 -0.74
N ILE A 167 -22.51 16.63 -0.18
CA ILE A 167 -23.44 15.70 -0.84
C ILE A 167 -24.65 15.38 0.03
N THR A 168 -25.69 14.86 -0.60
CA THR A 168 -26.89 14.36 0.08
C THR A 168 -26.74 12.90 0.51
N ASP A 169 -27.52 12.46 1.50
CA ASP A 169 -27.58 11.05 1.95
C ASP A 169 -27.88 10.09 0.78
N LYS A 170 -28.71 10.50 -0.17
CA LYS A 170 -29.04 9.70 -1.36
C LYS A 170 -27.82 9.49 -2.25
N GLN A 171 -27.03 10.55 -2.45
CA GLN A 171 -25.79 10.48 -3.22
C GLN A 171 -24.76 9.61 -2.49
N GLN A 172 -24.61 9.77 -1.17
CA GLN A 172 -23.70 8.93 -0.37
C GLN A 172 -24.01 7.44 -0.54
N LYS A 173 -25.27 7.04 -0.40
CA LYS A 173 -25.70 5.63 -0.63
C LYS A 173 -25.39 5.13 -2.03
N SER A 174 -25.54 6.00 -3.05
CA SER A 174 -25.23 5.66 -4.43
C SER A 174 -23.73 5.45 -4.64
N ILE A 175 -22.90 6.29 -4.01
CA ILE A 175 -21.44 6.19 -4.03
C ILE A 175 -21.01 4.90 -3.35
N GLU A 176 -21.47 4.63 -2.13
CA GLU A 176 -21.16 3.40 -1.39
C GLU A 176 -21.52 2.14 -2.20
N LYS A 177 -22.71 2.12 -2.83
CA LYS A 177 -23.11 1.03 -3.74
C LYS A 177 -22.17 0.88 -4.93
N THR A 178 -21.64 1.99 -5.43
CA THR A 178 -20.68 1.97 -6.55
C THR A 178 -19.32 1.45 -6.10
N ILE A 179 -18.83 1.91 -4.96
CA ILE A 179 -17.56 1.43 -4.35
C ILE A 179 -17.63 -0.07 -4.12
N ARG A 180 -18.75 -0.59 -3.59
CA ARG A 180 -18.94 -2.02 -3.30
C ARG A 180 -18.85 -2.94 -4.53
N LYS A 181 -19.00 -2.41 -5.73
CA LYS A 181 -18.76 -3.17 -6.98
C LYS A 181 -17.27 -3.48 -7.20
N PHE A 182 -16.37 -2.69 -6.62
CA PHE A 182 -14.93 -2.82 -6.77
C PHE A 182 -14.26 -3.36 -5.49
N ASN A 183 -14.84 -3.04 -4.34
CA ASN A 183 -14.30 -3.43 -3.05
C ASN A 183 -15.43 -3.78 -2.06
N GLU A 184 -15.68 -5.08 -1.92
CA GLU A 184 -16.79 -5.58 -1.11
C GLU A 184 -16.50 -5.57 0.40
N ARG A 185 -15.21 -5.59 0.81
CA ARG A 185 -14.81 -5.92 2.19
C ARG A 185 -14.28 -4.74 2.98
N SER A 186 -13.56 -3.81 2.35
CA SER A 186 -12.89 -2.73 3.08
C SER A 186 -13.88 -1.81 3.77
N LEU A 187 -13.49 -1.31 4.93
CA LEU A 187 -14.27 -0.30 5.64
C LEU A 187 -14.37 0.95 4.76
N ILE A 188 -15.60 1.45 4.57
CA ILE A 188 -15.85 2.77 3.99
C ILE A 188 -16.15 3.71 5.14
N LEU A 189 -15.34 4.76 5.27
CA LEU A 189 -15.43 5.74 6.35
C LEU A 189 -15.86 7.09 5.77
N PRO A 190 -17.14 7.48 5.93
CA PRO A 190 -17.62 8.80 5.51
C PRO A 190 -17.03 9.89 6.43
N THR A 191 -16.46 10.95 5.84
CA THR A 191 -15.82 12.04 6.58
C THR A 191 -16.01 13.39 5.92
N ALA A 192 -15.92 14.45 6.72
CA ALA A 192 -15.70 15.82 6.25
C ALA A 192 -14.31 16.25 6.71
N HIS A 193 -13.55 16.93 5.84
CA HIS A 193 -12.20 17.42 6.12
C HIS A 193 -11.24 16.32 6.63
N SER A 194 -11.43 15.07 6.19
CA SER A 194 -10.68 13.90 6.65
C SER A 194 -10.70 13.69 8.16
N GLN A 195 -11.75 14.14 8.88
CA GLN A 195 -11.87 14.05 10.33
C GLN A 195 -12.46 12.71 10.76
N PHE A 196 -11.67 11.88 11.42
CA PHE A 196 -12.03 10.60 12.02
C PHE A 196 -10.96 10.19 13.05
N ASP A 197 -11.24 9.15 13.82
CA ASP A 197 -10.29 8.62 14.80
C ASP A 197 -9.13 7.89 14.12
N LEU A 198 -7.90 8.42 14.27
CA LEU A 198 -6.68 7.84 13.70
C LEU A 198 -6.22 6.56 14.41
N GLU A 199 -6.88 6.14 15.50
CA GLU A 199 -6.66 4.81 16.09
C GLU A 199 -6.93 3.69 15.07
N LEU A 200 -7.85 3.91 14.12
CA LEU A 200 -8.09 2.98 13.00
C LEU A 200 -6.86 2.76 12.10
N ILE A 201 -5.92 3.71 12.10
CA ILE A 201 -4.69 3.65 11.32
C ILE A 201 -3.50 3.27 12.20
N PHE A 202 -3.32 3.96 13.32
CA PHE A 202 -2.13 3.86 14.16
C PHE A 202 -2.24 2.85 15.30
N GLY A 203 -3.44 2.47 15.71
CA GLY A 203 -3.67 1.63 16.91
C GLY A 203 -3.02 0.24 16.87
N THR A 204 -2.61 -0.23 15.67
CA THR A 204 -1.89 -1.50 15.50
C THR A 204 -0.37 -1.33 15.38
N LEU A 205 0.12 -0.09 15.41
CA LEU A 205 1.55 0.21 15.32
C LEU A 205 2.16 0.31 16.72
N SER A 206 3.42 -0.08 16.83
CA SER A 206 4.19 0.02 18.07
C SER A 206 5.50 0.72 17.78
N PRO A 207 5.98 1.62 18.67
CA PRO A 207 7.28 2.25 18.54
C PRO A 207 8.41 1.22 18.43
N GLN A 208 9.38 1.47 17.57
CA GLN A 208 10.57 0.62 17.45
C GLN A 208 11.43 0.76 18.71
N GLY A 209 11.56 -0.31 19.46
CA GLY A 209 12.39 -0.34 20.69
C GLY A 209 11.63 -0.55 21.99
N SER A 210 10.31 -0.49 22.01
CA SER A 210 9.52 -0.90 23.16
C SER A 210 9.32 -2.42 23.14
N GLN A 211 10.09 -3.12 24.00
CA GLN A 211 9.67 -4.45 24.42
C GLN A 211 8.32 -4.31 25.11
N SER A 212 7.35 -5.10 24.70
CA SER A 212 5.99 -5.09 25.21
C SER A 212 5.98 -5.36 26.71
N THR A 213 5.91 -4.30 27.50
CA THR A 213 5.48 -4.38 28.88
C THR A 213 4.27 -3.46 29.04
N ALA A 214 3.13 -4.08 29.24
CA ALA A 214 1.89 -3.51 29.75
C ALA A 214 1.11 -2.51 28.85
N SER A 215 -0.13 -2.85 28.62
CA SER A 215 -1.17 -1.98 28.07
C SER A 215 -1.21 -0.63 28.80
N PRO A 216 -1.15 0.49 28.10
CA PRO A 216 -1.40 1.77 28.74
C PRO A 216 -2.88 1.90 29.07
N ASN A 217 -3.18 2.07 30.34
CA ASN A 217 -4.49 2.50 30.85
C ASN A 217 -4.77 3.93 30.37
N PHE A 218 -5.47 4.09 29.27
CA PHE A 218 -5.95 5.39 28.82
C PHE A 218 -7.30 5.74 29.47
N ASN A 219 -7.23 6.31 30.68
CA ASN A 219 -8.32 7.10 31.26
C ASN A 219 -7.97 8.59 31.13
N LYS A 220 -8.15 9.19 29.97
CA LYS A 220 -8.32 10.63 29.82
C LYS A 220 -9.46 10.90 28.86
N LYS A 221 -10.61 11.20 29.45
CA LYS A 221 -11.77 11.76 28.76
C LYS A 221 -11.44 13.15 28.25
N PHE A 222 -11.25 13.28 26.92
CA PHE A 222 -11.43 14.56 26.26
C PHE A 222 -12.87 14.64 25.75
N GLN A 223 -13.61 15.63 26.26
CA GLN A 223 -14.94 15.95 25.78
C GLN A 223 -14.81 16.72 24.47
N PHE A 224 -14.97 16.05 23.34
CA PHE A 224 -15.36 16.71 22.11
C PHE A 224 -16.88 16.77 22.04
N GLN A 225 -17.44 17.95 21.76
CA GLN A 225 -18.87 18.05 21.47
C GLN A 225 -19.17 17.26 20.19
N ALA A 226 -19.83 16.12 20.38
CA ALA A 226 -20.25 15.27 19.29
C ALA A 226 -21.32 15.97 18.44
N ILE A 227 -21.00 16.26 17.20
CA ILE A 227 -22.00 16.36 16.15
C ILE A 227 -22.63 14.96 16.06
N LYS A 228 -23.95 14.87 16.21
CA LYS A 228 -24.70 13.62 16.14
C LYS A 228 -24.52 12.98 14.78
N THR A 229 -23.51 12.15 14.64
CA THR A 229 -23.37 11.23 13.53
C THR A 229 -24.14 9.96 13.84
N ALA A 230 -24.74 9.39 12.81
CA ALA A 230 -25.51 8.15 12.87
C ALA A 230 -24.76 7.06 13.62
N GLN A 231 -25.48 6.26 14.40
CA GLN A 231 -24.96 5.13 15.17
C GLN A 231 -24.10 4.22 14.28
N PRO A 232 -22.92 3.79 14.75
CA PRO A 232 -22.16 2.78 14.05
C PRO A 232 -22.98 1.49 13.96
N PRO A 233 -22.90 0.72 12.88
CA PRO A 233 -23.56 -0.58 12.80
C PRO A 233 -23.06 -1.45 13.95
N SER A 234 -23.98 -1.93 14.75
CA SER A 234 -23.76 -2.93 15.78
C SER A 234 -23.29 -4.22 15.10
N GLU A 235 -22.12 -4.68 15.50
CA GLU A 235 -21.37 -5.86 15.09
C GLU A 235 -20.11 -5.54 14.29
N ILE A 236 -19.14 -4.93 14.99
CA ILE A 236 -17.72 -5.13 14.63
C ILE A 236 -17.39 -6.55 15.10
N SER A 237 -17.47 -7.50 14.19
CA SER A 237 -16.90 -8.82 14.40
C SER A 237 -15.43 -8.62 14.78
N LYS A 238 -15.02 -9.21 15.91
CA LYS A 238 -13.62 -9.27 16.36
C LYS A 238 -12.84 -10.09 15.32
N HIS A 239 -12.47 -9.48 14.21
CA HIS A 239 -11.51 -10.02 13.28
C HIS A 239 -10.13 -9.44 13.58
N ASN A 240 -9.18 -10.34 13.62
CA ASN A 240 -7.75 -10.16 13.87
C ASN A 240 -7.14 -8.94 13.15
N PRO A 241 -6.02 -8.39 13.69
CA PRO A 241 -5.45 -7.12 13.25
C PRO A 241 -5.13 -7.13 11.77
N SER A 242 -5.75 -6.20 11.09
CA SER A 242 -5.43 -5.56 9.81
C SER A 242 -4.24 -6.14 9.05
N PHE A 243 -4.49 -7.11 8.18
CA PHE A 243 -3.59 -7.38 7.07
C PHE A 243 -4.06 -6.56 5.86
N SER A 244 -3.11 -5.90 5.19
CA SER A 244 -3.40 -5.26 3.91
C SER A 244 -4.01 -6.26 2.93
N ARG A 245 -5.01 -5.85 2.15
CA ARG A 245 -5.56 -6.68 1.08
C ARG A 245 -4.49 -7.01 0.04
N ILE A 246 -3.58 -6.07 -0.21
CA ILE A 246 -2.37 -6.36 -0.96
C ILE A 246 -1.40 -7.04 -0.01
N GLN A 247 -1.18 -8.30 -0.25
CA GLN A 247 -0.22 -9.11 0.48
C GLN A 247 1.03 -9.31 -0.35
N THR A 248 2.16 -9.31 0.32
CA THR A 248 3.45 -9.64 -0.26
C THR A 248 3.94 -10.92 0.38
N ILE A 249 4.07 -11.97 -0.42
CA ILE A 249 4.54 -13.29 0.01
C ILE A 249 5.87 -13.55 -0.67
N THR A 250 6.88 -13.89 0.13
CA THR A 250 8.21 -14.24 -0.38
C THR A 250 8.41 -15.75 -0.25
N ILE A 251 8.62 -16.40 -1.37
CA ILE A 251 9.00 -17.81 -1.43
C ILE A 251 10.52 -17.86 -1.58
N PRO A 252 11.26 -18.27 -0.54
CA PRO A 252 12.70 -18.49 -0.63
C PRO A 252 12.98 -19.68 -1.55
N MET A 253 14.07 -19.61 -2.29
CA MET A 253 14.51 -20.68 -3.15
C MET A 253 15.92 -21.15 -2.75
N ASP A 254 16.19 -22.41 -2.97
CA ASP A 254 17.53 -22.95 -2.76
C ASP A 254 18.41 -22.62 -3.98
N ASN A 255 19.67 -22.31 -3.75
CA ASN A 255 20.66 -22.07 -4.80
C ASN A 255 20.91 -23.29 -5.68
N ASP A 256 20.67 -24.49 -5.14
CA ASP A 256 20.92 -25.75 -5.85
C ASP A 256 19.78 -26.10 -6.84
N TYR A 257 18.67 -25.38 -6.80
CA TYR A 257 17.53 -25.62 -7.70
C TYR A 257 17.47 -24.60 -8.83
N ALA A 258 17.76 -25.07 -10.03
CA ALA A 258 17.46 -24.33 -11.25
C ALA A 258 16.05 -24.69 -11.74
N VAL A 259 15.25 -23.67 -11.99
CA VAL A 259 13.89 -23.80 -12.53
C VAL A 259 13.83 -23.46 -14.01
N SER A 260 12.79 -23.90 -14.71
CA SER A 260 12.55 -23.43 -16.08
C SER A 260 11.64 -22.20 -16.09
N GLN A 261 11.84 -21.29 -17.03
CA GLN A 261 10.95 -20.14 -17.22
C GLN A 261 9.48 -20.57 -17.38
N ARG A 262 9.22 -21.65 -18.12
CA ARG A 262 7.89 -22.20 -18.33
C ARG A 262 7.22 -22.66 -17.03
N LEU A 263 7.98 -23.23 -16.11
CA LEU A 263 7.45 -23.69 -14.81
C LEU A 263 6.97 -22.48 -14.00
N VAL A 264 7.81 -21.43 -13.92
CA VAL A 264 7.47 -20.19 -13.20
C VAL A 264 6.26 -19.51 -13.83
N GLU A 265 6.24 -19.36 -15.14
CA GLU A 265 5.11 -18.74 -15.87
C GLU A 265 3.79 -19.52 -15.66
N ARG A 266 3.83 -20.85 -15.71
CA ARG A 266 2.68 -21.71 -15.43
C ARG A 266 2.17 -21.55 -14.01
N TYR A 267 3.09 -21.49 -13.04
CA TYR A 267 2.76 -21.26 -11.64
C TYR A 267 2.07 -19.92 -11.45
N LEU A 268 2.63 -18.83 -12.00
CA LEU A 268 2.04 -17.49 -11.89
C LEU A 268 0.67 -17.41 -12.57
N ALA A 269 0.51 -18.02 -13.74
CA ALA A 269 -0.75 -17.98 -14.49
C ALA A 269 -1.93 -18.63 -13.74
N LYS A 270 -1.65 -19.58 -12.86
CA LYS A 270 -2.67 -20.30 -12.07
C LYS A 270 -3.44 -19.37 -11.13
N TRP A 271 -2.81 -18.31 -10.65
CA TRP A 271 -3.39 -17.39 -9.66
C TRP A 271 -4.24 -16.27 -10.27
N GLY A 272 -4.27 -16.17 -11.59
CA GLY A 272 -5.19 -15.30 -12.35
C GLY A 272 -5.21 -13.85 -11.86
N SER A 273 -6.42 -13.35 -11.58
CA SER A 273 -6.63 -11.95 -11.16
C SER A 273 -6.25 -11.65 -9.71
N THR A 274 -6.06 -12.67 -8.87
CA THR A 274 -5.64 -12.46 -7.48
C THR A 274 -4.15 -12.08 -7.39
N LEU A 275 -3.33 -12.56 -8.34
CA LEU A 275 -1.93 -12.19 -8.44
C LEU A 275 -1.79 -10.91 -9.28
N LEU A 276 -1.39 -9.82 -8.65
CA LEU A 276 -1.24 -8.51 -9.27
C LEU A 276 0.10 -8.36 -9.96
N ARG A 277 1.16 -8.74 -9.24
CA ARG A 277 2.55 -8.67 -9.68
C ARG A 277 3.35 -9.82 -9.06
N ALA A 278 4.45 -10.18 -9.71
CA ALA A 278 5.47 -11.01 -9.10
C ALA A 278 6.85 -10.53 -9.56
N LYS A 279 7.85 -10.73 -8.70
CA LYS A 279 9.25 -10.47 -8.99
C LYS A 279 10.09 -11.59 -8.40
N GLY A 280 11.10 -12.04 -9.13
CA GLY A 280 11.99 -13.07 -8.65
C GLY A 280 13.42 -12.88 -9.14
N TYR A 281 14.36 -13.26 -8.30
CA TYR A 281 15.75 -13.49 -8.69
C TYR A 281 15.93 -15.01 -8.67
N LEU A 282 16.08 -15.60 -9.85
CA LEU A 282 15.95 -17.03 -10.04
C LEU A 282 17.14 -17.59 -10.79
N MET A 283 17.51 -18.83 -10.46
CA MET A 283 18.46 -19.62 -11.22
C MET A 283 17.71 -20.37 -12.32
N ILE A 284 18.06 -20.16 -13.58
CA ILE A 284 17.35 -20.72 -14.73
C ILE A 284 18.23 -21.69 -15.50
N GLY A 285 17.65 -22.84 -15.80
CA GLY A 285 18.23 -23.87 -16.67
C GLY A 285 19.45 -24.58 -16.08
N ALA A 286 19.95 -25.59 -16.83
CA ALA A 286 21.05 -26.45 -16.36
C ALA A 286 22.39 -25.71 -16.11
N LYS A 287 22.54 -24.50 -16.65
CA LYS A 287 23.74 -23.67 -16.43
C LYS A 287 23.66 -22.78 -15.19
N HIS A 288 22.56 -22.86 -14.45
CA HIS A 288 22.30 -22.02 -13.26
C HIS A 288 22.54 -20.51 -13.52
N GLU A 289 22.06 -20.01 -14.65
CA GLU A 289 22.19 -18.60 -14.97
C GLU A 289 21.20 -17.75 -14.17
N SER A 290 21.67 -16.64 -13.59
CA SER A 290 20.84 -15.75 -12.79
C SER A 290 19.96 -14.86 -13.67
N PHE A 291 18.66 -14.86 -13.40
CA PHE A 291 17.68 -13.99 -14.06
C PHE A 291 16.85 -13.23 -13.02
N VAL A 292 16.55 -11.98 -13.35
CA VAL A 292 15.45 -11.25 -12.73
C VAL A 292 14.19 -11.46 -13.57
N MET A 293 13.13 -11.89 -12.91
CA MET A 293 11.81 -12.07 -13.48
C MET A 293 10.88 -10.99 -12.95
N GLN A 294 10.05 -10.42 -13.81
CA GLN A 294 8.97 -9.51 -13.45
C GLN A 294 7.69 -9.94 -14.15
N PHE A 295 6.61 -10.07 -13.39
CA PHE A 295 5.28 -10.39 -13.88
C PHE A 295 4.32 -9.24 -13.55
N ALA A 296 3.59 -8.77 -14.57
CA ALA A 296 2.54 -7.77 -14.42
C ALA A 296 1.46 -7.97 -15.50
N GLY A 297 0.20 -7.92 -15.12
CA GLY A 297 -0.95 -7.90 -16.01
C GLY A 297 -1.15 -9.14 -16.86
N LYS A 298 -0.46 -10.20 -16.87
CA LYS A 298 -0.44 -11.43 -17.67
C LYS A 298 0.84 -11.62 -18.49
N ARG A 299 1.82 -10.72 -18.36
CA ARG A 299 3.08 -10.81 -19.09
C ARG A 299 4.23 -11.01 -18.12
N THR A 300 5.14 -11.91 -18.49
CA THR A 300 6.39 -12.14 -17.76
C THR A 300 7.53 -11.57 -18.59
N ASN A 301 8.37 -10.78 -17.94
CA ASN A 301 9.62 -10.28 -18.53
C ASN A 301 10.80 -10.90 -17.80
N TRP A 302 11.81 -11.33 -18.56
CA TRP A 302 13.00 -11.99 -18.06
C TRP A 302 14.23 -11.21 -18.51
N GLN A 303 15.13 -10.92 -17.57
CA GLN A 303 16.39 -10.25 -17.87
C GLN A 303 17.52 -10.95 -17.12
N GLN A 304 18.59 -11.24 -17.80
CA GLN A 304 19.79 -11.78 -17.17
C GLN A 304 20.37 -10.76 -16.18
N THR A 305 20.85 -11.25 -15.04
CA THR A 305 21.36 -10.40 -13.96
C THR A 305 22.64 -10.95 -13.36
N THR A 306 23.41 -10.08 -12.71
CA THR A 306 24.60 -10.44 -11.95
C THR A 306 24.30 -10.60 -10.45
N PHE A 307 23.02 -10.69 -10.06
CA PHE A 307 22.63 -10.89 -8.66
C PHE A 307 23.22 -12.17 -8.11
N GLN A 308 23.93 -12.05 -6.97
CA GLN A 308 24.61 -13.17 -6.29
C GLN A 308 24.00 -13.51 -4.91
N GLY A 309 22.84 -12.93 -4.58
CA GLY A 309 22.12 -13.24 -3.34
C GLY A 309 21.36 -14.57 -3.43
N THR A 310 20.76 -14.98 -2.32
CA THR A 310 19.88 -16.14 -2.30
C THR A 310 18.67 -15.91 -3.22
N PRO A 311 18.36 -16.84 -4.14
CA PRO A 311 17.22 -16.72 -5.03
C PRO A 311 15.90 -16.67 -4.25
N TYR A 312 14.94 -15.95 -4.78
CA TYR A 312 13.60 -15.86 -4.20
C TYR A 312 12.55 -15.44 -5.23
N LEU A 313 11.30 -15.73 -4.94
CA LEU A 313 10.15 -15.27 -5.68
C LEU A 313 9.24 -14.48 -4.74
N VAL A 314 8.93 -13.24 -5.08
CA VAL A 314 7.96 -12.40 -4.35
C VAL A 314 6.68 -12.34 -5.17
N LEU A 315 5.58 -12.65 -4.53
CA LEU A 315 4.23 -12.59 -5.06
C LEU A 315 3.49 -11.44 -4.39
N ILE A 316 2.89 -10.59 -5.19
CA ILE A 316 2.10 -9.45 -4.74
C ILE A 316 0.68 -9.64 -5.26
N GLY A 317 -0.29 -9.75 -4.38
CA GLY A 317 -1.67 -9.99 -4.80
C GLY A 317 -2.68 -9.68 -3.70
N MET A 318 -3.95 -9.83 -4.06
CA MET A 318 -5.05 -9.60 -3.14
C MET A 318 -5.49 -10.91 -2.48
N ASP A 319 -5.68 -10.85 -1.15
CA ASP A 319 -6.20 -11.98 -0.37
C ASP A 319 -5.41 -13.30 -0.60
N LEU A 320 -4.08 -13.21 -0.77
CA LEU A 320 -3.22 -14.36 -1.00
C LEU A 320 -3.06 -15.17 0.29
N ASP A 321 -3.06 -16.51 0.17
CA ASP A 321 -2.71 -17.42 1.27
C ASP A 321 -1.29 -17.96 1.10
N ALA A 322 -0.40 -17.58 2.01
CA ALA A 322 1.02 -17.93 1.94
C ALA A 322 1.24 -19.45 1.89
N LYS A 323 0.52 -20.19 2.75
CA LYS A 323 0.66 -21.65 2.83
C LYS A 323 0.25 -22.33 1.52
N THR A 324 -0.89 -21.94 0.97
CA THR A 324 -1.37 -22.49 -0.31
C THR A 324 -0.40 -22.20 -1.45
N LEU A 325 0.18 -21.00 -1.48
CA LEU A 325 1.17 -20.60 -2.50
C LEU A 325 2.46 -21.41 -2.38
N GLU A 326 2.98 -21.57 -1.17
CA GLU A 326 4.19 -22.35 -0.90
C GLU A 326 3.98 -23.83 -1.20
N ASP A 327 2.89 -24.43 -0.73
CA ASP A 327 2.56 -25.84 -0.97
C ASP A 327 2.42 -26.13 -2.47
N ASP A 328 1.75 -25.24 -3.22
CA ASP A 328 1.59 -25.38 -4.67
C ASP A 328 2.92 -25.23 -5.42
N TRP A 329 3.77 -24.29 -4.98
CA TRP A 329 5.10 -24.14 -5.53
C TRP A 329 5.95 -25.40 -5.35
N GLN A 330 5.99 -25.95 -4.14
CA GLN A 330 6.73 -27.19 -3.84
C GLN A 330 6.22 -28.37 -4.66
N LYS A 331 4.91 -28.50 -4.84
CA LYS A 331 4.31 -29.52 -5.69
C LYS A 331 4.79 -29.43 -7.14
N GLN A 332 4.80 -28.21 -7.71
CA GLN A 332 5.25 -28.01 -9.10
C GLN A 332 6.75 -28.28 -9.27
N LEU A 333 7.58 -27.96 -8.27
CA LEU A 333 8.98 -28.32 -8.30
C LEU A 333 9.19 -29.84 -8.35
N THR A 334 8.46 -30.58 -7.51
CA THR A 334 8.53 -32.04 -7.46
C THR A 334 8.07 -32.69 -8.77
N GLU A 335 6.97 -32.22 -9.34
CA GLU A 335 6.44 -32.70 -10.63
C GLU A 335 7.37 -32.41 -11.83
N SER A 336 8.22 -31.39 -11.73
CA SER A 336 9.17 -31.03 -12.81
C SER A 336 10.47 -31.81 -12.78
N GLN A 337 10.74 -32.57 -11.71
CA GLN A 337 11.93 -33.41 -11.54
C GLN A 337 11.68 -34.86 -11.97
N LEU A 338 10.43 -35.24 -12.19
CA LEU A 338 10.00 -36.53 -12.75
C LEU A 338 9.88 -36.48 -14.28
#